data_b099427e784f5a9b1e33f6585f69c23b
#
_entry.id   b099427e784f5a9b1e33f6585f69c23b
#
_cell.length_a   1.000
_cell.length_b   1.000
_cell.length_c   1.000
_cell.angle_alpha   90.00
_cell.angle_beta   90.00
_cell.angle_gamma   90.00
#
_symmetry.space_group_name_H-M   'P 1'
#
loop_
_entity.id
_entity.type
_entity.pdbx_description
1 polymer ?
#
loop_
_entity_poly.entity_id
_entity_poly.type
_entity_poly.pdbx_seq_one_letter_code
_entity_poly.pdbx_strand_id
1 'polypeptide(L)'
;MATQVFSRTKPHVNVGTIGHVDHGKTTLTAAMTMTLAALGTGTDAKDFADIGTAEETARGMTIHTAHVEYETEHRHYAHVDCPGHADYVKNMITGAAQMDGAILVVAATDGPMPQTREHILLARQVGVKYLIVFLNKVDAVDDEELLELVEMEVRDLLSEYDFPGDDIPLIRGSALNALDHMRAGGDPHDPVCQPIIDLCEALDTYIPTPERASDLPFLMPVEDVFSITGRGTVATGRVERGTVKIQDTVELVGLTDETRQIVVTGVEMFRKILEQAIAGDNIGLLLRGVQRTEIERGQVLAKPGTIHPHTHFNSEVYVLTKEEGGRHTPFFNGYRPQFYFRTTDVTGVIKLPEGVEMVMPGDNIRMEITLITPIAIEQGLRFAIREGGRTVGSGVVSEVID
;
A
#
# COMPACT_ATOMS: atom_id res chain seq x y z
N MET A 1 2.47 -7.23 -30.99
CA MET A 1 1.12 -6.90 -30.51
C MET A 1 0.99 -5.39 -30.52
N ALA A 2 -0.13 -4.84 -31.01
CA ALA A 2 -0.36 -3.40 -30.94
C ALA A 2 -0.46 -3.00 -29.47
N THR A 3 0.39 -2.10 -29.03
CA THR A 3 0.40 -1.59 -27.65
C THR A 3 -0.82 -0.68 -27.50
N GLN A 4 -1.74 -1.03 -26.62
CA GLN A 4 -2.91 -0.20 -26.36
C GLN A 4 -2.49 1.11 -25.70
N VAL A 5 -3.14 2.21 -26.07
CA VAL A 5 -2.97 3.51 -25.42
C VAL A 5 -4.01 3.61 -24.31
N PHE A 6 -3.57 3.96 -23.11
CA PHE A 6 -4.48 4.18 -21.99
C PHE A 6 -5.30 5.47 -22.20
N SER A 7 -6.61 5.38 -22.03
CA SER A 7 -7.52 6.54 -22.12
C SER A 7 -8.14 6.78 -20.73
N ARG A 8 -7.96 7.97 -20.17
CA ARG A 8 -8.56 8.36 -18.89
C ARG A 8 -10.01 8.76 -19.09
N THR A 9 -10.90 7.80 -19.04
CA THR A 9 -12.36 8.03 -19.20
C THR A 9 -13.09 8.13 -17.88
N LYS A 10 -12.49 7.58 -16.80
CA LYS A 10 -13.06 7.50 -15.45
C LYS A 10 -12.08 8.03 -14.39
N PRO A 11 -12.56 8.54 -13.24
CA PRO A 11 -11.69 8.85 -12.11
C PRO A 11 -10.89 7.62 -11.68
N HIS A 12 -9.60 7.81 -11.37
CA HIS A 12 -8.70 6.76 -10.94
C HIS A 12 -8.52 6.75 -9.42
N VAL A 13 -8.70 5.59 -8.80
CA VAL A 13 -8.57 5.38 -7.35
C VAL A 13 -7.68 4.16 -7.10
N ASN A 14 -6.75 4.29 -6.15
CA ASN A 14 -5.90 3.20 -5.71
C ASN A 14 -6.52 2.57 -4.45
N VAL A 15 -6.80 1.29 -4.51
CA VAL A 15 -7.29 0.51 -3.38
C VAL A 15 -6.42 -0.72 -3.18
N GLY A 16 -6.62 -1.46 -2.11
CA GLY A 16 -5.98 -2.75 -1.95
C GLY A 16 -6.57 -3.54 -0.81
N THR A 17 -6.20 -4.81 -0.75
CA THR A 17 -6.59 -5.73 0.31
C THR A 17 -5.55 -5.81 1.40
N ILE A 18 -5.98 -5.67 2.65
CA ILE A 18 -5.19 -5.86 3.87
C ILE A 18 -5.90 -6.85 4.81
N GLY A 19 -5.19 -7.40 5.77
CA GLY A 19 -5.74 -8.35 6.73
C GLY A 19 -4.83 -9.58 6.91
N HIS A 20 -5.23 -10.47 7.81
CA HIS A 20 -4.45 -11.64 8.20
C HIS A 20 -4.17 -12.61 7.03
N VAL A 21 -3.13 -13.44 7.17
CA VAL A 21 -2.88 -14.56 6.25
C VAL A 21 -4.10 -15.51 6.25
N ASP A 22 -4.39 -16.13 5.12
CA ASP A 22 -5.50 -17.08 4.92
C ASP A 22 -6.93 -16.54 5.12
N HIS A 23 -7.10 -15.22 5.34
CA HIS A 23 -8.42 -14.59 5.38
C HIS A 23 -9.07 -14.41 3.98
N GLY A 24 -8.35 -14.72 2.90
CA GLY A 24 -8.89 -14.78 1.53
C GLY A 24 -8.77 -13.50 0.72
N LYS A 25 -7.75 -12.65 0.99
CA LYS A 25 -7.49 -11.39 0.26
C LYS A 25 -7.37 -11.60 -1.25
N THR A 26 -6.45 -12.45 -1.68
CA THR A 26 -6.22 -12.75 -3.11
C THR A 26 -7.43 -13.43 -3.76
N THR A 27 -8.13 -14.30 -3.02
CA THR A 27 -9.37 -14.93 -3.48
C THR A 27 -10.45 -13.87 -3.73
N LEU A 28 -10.57 -12.89 -2.84
CA LEU A 28 -11.49 -11.77 -3.01
C LEU A 28 -11.13 -10.92 -4.23
N THR A 29 -9.86 -10.59 -4.42
CA THR A 29 -9.38 -9.86 -5.59
C THR A 29 -9.71 -10.60 -6.89
N ALA A 30 -9.52 -11.92 -6.94
CA ALA A 30 -9.89 -12.74 -8.08
C ALA A 30 -11.41 -12.74 -8.32
N ALA A 31 -12.22 -12.92 -7.27
CA ALA A 31 -13.68 -12.87 -7.36
C ALA A 31 -14.17 -11.53 -7.91
N MET A 32 -13.58 -10.40 -7.44
CA MET A 32 -13.91 -9.06 -7.93
C MET A 32 -13.62 -8.92 -9.43
N THR A 33 -12.43 -9.27 -9.90
CA THR A 33 -12.07 -9.13 -11.32
C THR A 33 -12.93 -10.00 -12.21
N MET A 34 -13.22 -11.24 -11.82
CA MET A 34 -14.04 -12.16 -12.62
C MET A 34 -15.50 -11.71 -12.68
N THR A 35 -16.08 -11.27 -11.56
CA THR A 35 -17.46 -10.74 -11.52
C THR A 35 -17.59 -9.47 -12.36
N LEU A 36 -16.68 -8.51 -12.20
CA LEU A 36 -16.69 -7.25 -12.97
C LEU A 36 -16.46 -7.48 -14.46
N ALA A 37 -15.60 -8.42 -14.85
CA ALA A 37 -15.41 -8.80 -16.24
C ALA A 37 -16.70 -9.36 -16.87
N ALA A 38 -17.40 -10.23 -16.14
CA ALA A 38 -18.67 -10.81 -16.58
C ALA A 38 -19.80 -9.77 -16.67
N LEU A 39 -19.77 -8.74 -15.84
CA LEU A 39 -20.68 -7.57 -15.91
C LEU A 39 -20.35 -6.64 -17.09
N GLY A 40 -19.26 -6.89 -17.83
CA GLY A 40 -18.92 -6.11 -19.02
C GLY A 40 -18.37 -4.71 -18.74
N THR A 41 -17.78 -4.50 -17.56
CA THR A 41 -17.24 -3.18 -17.15
C THR A 41 -15.97 -2.76 -17.87
N GLY A 42 -15.36 -3.63 -18.69
CA GLY A 42 -14.07 -3.43 -19.34
C GLY A 42 -12.89 -4.03 -18.55
N THR A 43 -13.18 -4.75 -17.47
CA THR A 43 -12.19 -5.45 -16.64
C THR A 43 -11.69 -6.72 -17.34
N ASP A 44 -10.38 -6.96 -17.29
CA ASP A 44 -9.81 -8.26 -17.65
C ASP A 44 -9.95 -9.23 -16.48
N ALA A 45 -10.64 -10.36 -16.71
CA ALA A 45 -10.78 -11.40 -15.70
C ALA A 45 -9.41 -11.97 -15.29
N LYS A 46 -9.15 -12.04 -14.00
CA LYS A 46 -7.95 -12.67 -13.44
C LYS A 46 -8.35 -13.68 -12.38
N ASP A 47 -7.85 -14.90 -12.52
CA ASP A 47 -8.00 -15.92 -11.49
C ASP A 47 -6.89 -15.78 -10.43
N PHE A 48 -7.05 -16.48 -9.31
CA PHE A 48 -6.07 -16.53 -8.23
C PHE A 48 -4.63 -16.80 -8.72
N ALA A 49 -4.47 -17.75 -9.65
CA ALA A 49 -3.16 -18.11 -10.22
C ALA A 49 -2.55 -17.01 -11.11
N ASP A 50 -3.35 -16.07 -11.59
CA ASP A 50 -2.90 -14.96 -12.48
C ASP A 50 -2.49 -13.72 -11.69
N ILE A 51 -2.86 -13.64 -10.39
CA ILE A 51 -2.58 -12.47 -9.54
C ILE A 51 -1.19 -12.59 -8.91
N GLY A 52 -0.84 -13.77 -8.39
CA GLY A 52 0.45 -14.02 -7.75
C GLY A 52 1.50 -14.66 -8.68
N THR A 53 2.68 -14.90 -8.13
CA THR A 53 3.74 -15.68 -8.78
C THR A 53 3.49 -17.19 -8.66
N ALA A 54 4.16 -18.00 -9.48
CA ALA A 54 4.07 -19.46 -9.37
C ALA A 54 4.49 -19.98 -7.98
N GLU A 55 5.45 -19.32 -7.32
CA GLU A 55 5.87 -19.67 -5.96
C GLU A 55 4.78 -19.36 -4.93
N GLU A 56 4.13 -18.20 -5.04
CA GLU A 56 3.02 -17.79 -4.16
C GLU A 56 1.81 -18.69 -4.33
N THR A 57 1.49 -19.04 -5.57
CA THR A 57 0.41 -20.01 -5.87
C THR A 57 0.70 -21.40 -5.27
N ALA A 58 1.95 -21.86 -5.36
CA ALA A 58 2.35 -23.16 -4.79
C ALA A 58 2.33 -23.17 -3.26
N ARG A 59 2.59 -22.02 -2.61
CA ARG A 59 2.57 -21.84 -1.15
C ARG A 59 1.19 -21.47 -0.60
N GLY A 60 0.27 -21.06 -1.46
CA GLY A 60 -1.06 -20.56 -1.06
C GLY A 60 -1.03 -19.22 -0.31
N MET A 61 0.07 -18.44 -0.42
CA MET A 61 0.21 -17.15 0.30
C MET A 61 0.88 -16.09 -0.58
N THR A 62 0.44 -14.85 -0.43
CA THR A 62 1.03 -13.67 -1.09
C THR A 62 2.31 -13.26 -0.37
N ILE A 63 3.41 -13.10 -1.11
CA ILE A 63 4.73 -12.69 -0.61
C ILE A 63 5.03 -11.25 -1.04
N HIS A 64 4.81 -10.95 -2.32
CA HIS A 64 5.01 -9.64 -2.92
C HIS A 64 3.67 -8.94 -3.12
N THR A 65 3.68 -7.64 -3.23
CA THR A 65 2.48 -6.89 -3.66
C THR A 65 2.18 -7.22 -5.11
N ALA A 66 0.95 -7.64 -5.39
CA ALA A 66 0.47 -7.81 -6.75
C ALA A 66 -0.42 -6.64 -7.15
N HIS A 67 -0.25 -6.17 -8.38
CA HIS A 67 -1.04 -5.05 -8.91
C HIS A 67 -2.04 -5.56 -9.95
N VAL A 68 -3.30 -5.26 -9.74
CA VAL A 68 -4.40 -5.65 -10.60
C VAL A 68 -5.20 -4.40 -10.96
N GLU A 69 -5.66 -4.29 -12.20
CA GLU A 69 -6.59 -3.23 -12.60
C GLU A 69 -8.00 -3.81 -12.81
N TYR A 70 -9.01 -3.02 -12.47
CA TYR A 70 -10.40 -3.28 -12.82
C TYR A 70 -11.20 -1.98 -12.90
N GLU A 71 -12.37 -2.07 -13.50
CA GLU A 71 -13.29 -0.95 -13.61
C GLU A 71 -14.66 -1.31 -13.07
N THR A 72 -15.29 -0.34 -12.43
CA THR A 72 -16.72 -0.31 -12.20
C THR A 72 -17.40 0.54 -13.29
N GLU A 73 -18.69 0.73 -13.22
CA GLU A 73 -19.36 1.67 -14.11
C GLU A 73 -18.82 3.11 -13.95
N HIS A 74 -18.42 3.48 -12.75
CA HIS A 74 -18.10 4.84 -12.34
C HIS A 74 -16.61 5.14 -12.25
N ARG A 75 -15.75 4.14 -11.98
CA ARG A 75 -14.33 4.36 -11.64
C ARG A 75 -13.41 3.32 -12.25
N HIS A 76 -12.15 3.72 -12.43
CA HIS A 76 -11.03 2.85 -12.72
C HIS A 76 -10.20 2.66 -11.45
N TYR A 77 -9.92 1.40 -11.09
CA TYR A 77 -9.18 1.03 -9.90
C TYR A 77 -7.83 0.40 -10.22
N ALA A 78 -6.77 0.86 -9.55
CA ALA A 78 -5.56 0.08 -9.35
C ALA A 78 -5.66 -0.60 -7.98
N HIS A 79 -5.61 -1.92 -7.96
CA HIS A 79 -5.72 -2.72 -6.76
C HIS A 79 -4.38 -3.34 -6.39
N VAL A 80 -3.96 -3.14 -5.15
CA VAL A 80 -2.74 -3.71 -4.56
C VAL A 80 -3.13 -4.84 -3.62
N ASP A 81 -2.87 -6.08 -4.03
CA ASP A 81 -3.04 -7.24 -3.15
C ASP A 81 -1.82 -7.35 -2.23
N CYS A 82 -2.01 -7.11 -0.93
CA CYS A 82 -0.95 -7.08 0.06
C CYS A 82 -0.73 -8.43 0.73
N PRO A 83 0.54 -8.80 1.04
CA PRO A 83 0.82 -9.99 1.82
C PRO A 83 0.21 -9.88 3.23
N GLY A 84 -0.24 -11.03 3.77
CA GLY A 84 -0.84 -11.11 5.10
C GLY A 84 0.12 -11.57 6.19
N HIS A 85 1.28 -12.16 5.82
CA HIS A 85 2.20 -12.77 6.76
C HIS A 85 3.16 -11.75 7.39
N ALA A 86 3.45 -11.89 8.69
CA ALA A 86 4.31 -10.98 9.45
C ALA A 86 5.71 -10.79 8.85
N ASP A 87 6.28 -11.81 8.20
CA ASP A 87 7.61 -11.74 7.58
C ASP A 87 7.65 -10.77 6.38
N TYR A 88 6.49 -10.45 5.78
CA TYR A 88 6.37 -9.61 4.59
C TYR A 88 5.77 -8.22 4.86
N VAL A 89 5.74 -7.80 6.11
CA VAL A 89 5.19 -6.49 6.54
C VAL A 89 5.81 -5.32 5.78
N LYS A 90 7.09 -5.39 5.42
CA LYS A 90 7.74 -4.37 4.57
C LYS A 90 7.00 -4.19 3.23
N ASN A 91 6.60 -5.27 2.60
CA ASN A 91 5.85 -5.23 1.35
C ASN A 91 4.42 -4.72 1.57
N MET A 92 3.80 -5.09 2.71
CA MET A 92 2.51 -4.56 3.12
C MET A 92 2.55 -3.04 3.32
N ILE A 93 3.54 -2.51 4.04
CA ILE A 93 3.71 -1.06 4.26
C ILE A 93 3.86 -0.33 2.92
N THR A 94 4.71 -0.86 2.02
CA THR A 94 4.90 -0.28 0.68
C THR A 94 3.60 -0.28 -0.13
N GLY A 95 2.85 -1.38 -0.10
CA GLY A 95 1.56 -1.47 -0.79
C GLY A 95 0.53 -0.52 -0.19
N ALA A 96 0.39 -0.51 1.14
CA ALA A 96 -0.57 0.37 1.83
C ALA A 96 -0.29 1.86 1.59
N ALA A 97 0.97 2.27 1.52
CA ALA A 97 1.34 3.66 1.22
C ALA A 97 0.86 4.16 -0.14
N GLN A 98 0.48 3.25 -1.05
CA GLN A 98 -0.04 3.59 -2.37
C GLN A 98 -1.56 3.74 -2.42
N MET A 99 -2.27 3.30 -1.38
CA MET A 99 -3.72 3.23 -1.37
C MET A 99 -4.38 4.57 -1.00
N ASP A 100 -5.46 4.89 -1.67
CA ASP A 100 -6.38 5.97 -1.29
C ASP A 100 -7.42 5.47 -0.30
N GLY A 101 -7.74 4.17 -0.36
CA GLY A 101 -8.56 3.43 0.59
C GLY A 101 -8.19 1.95 0.57
N ALA A 102 -8.57 1.19 1.60
CA ALA A 102 -8.27 -0.24 1.67
C ALA A 102 -9.49 -1.09 2.04
N ILE A 103 -9.47 -2.35 1.61
CA ILE A 103 -10.43 -3.38 1.97
C ILE A 103 -9.79 -4.24 3.06
N LEU A 104 -10.34 -4.16 4.26
CA LEU A 104 -9.94 -5.02 5.37
C LEU A 104 -10.69 -6.35 5.25
N VAL A 105 -9.97 -7.43 4.97
CA VAL A 105 -10.55 -8.76 4.84
C VAL A 105 -10.37 -9.52 6.16
N VAL A 106 -11.49 -9.91 6.77
CA VAL A 106 -11.54 -10.68 8.02
C VAL A 106 -12.33 -11.95 7.76
N ALA A 107 -11.79 -13.11 8.13
CA ALA A 107 -12.54 -14.36 8.07
C ALA A 107 -13.52 -14.44 9.25
N ALA A 108 -14.78 -14.71 8.98
CA ALA A 108 -15.83 -14.84 10.01
C ALA A 108 -15.55 -16.01 10.98
N THR A 109 -14.80 -17.03 10.52
CA THR A 109 -14.41 -18.19 11.34
C THR A 109 -13.37 -17.85 12.41
N ASP A 110 -12.54 -16.83 12.18
CA ASP A 110 -11.35 -16.55 13.00
C ASP A 110 -11.46 -15.20 13.74
N GLY A 111 -12.29 -14.28 13.22
CA GLY A 111 -12.36 -12.90 13.71
C GLY A 111 -11.07 -12.10 13.49
N PRO A 112 -10.91 -10.97 14.19
CA PRO A 112 -9.69 -10.15 14.10
C PRO A 112 -8.48 -10.85 14.73
N MET A 113 -7.48 -11.14 13.91
CA MET A 113 -6.23 -11.81 14.27
C MET A 113 -5.08 -10.80 14.49
N PRO A 114 -3.93 -11.19 15.06
CA PRO A 114 -2.84 -10.27 15.36
C PRO A 114 -2.38 -9.43 14.16
N GLN A 115 -2.25 -10.02 12.95
CA GLN A 115 -1.89 -9.25 11.76
C GLN A 115 -3.02 -8.33 11.30
N THR A 116 -4.28 -8.61 11.61
CA THR A 116 -5.40 -7.69 11.35
C THR A 116 -5.17 -6.37 12.08
N ARG A 117 -4.84 -6.44 13.38
CA ARG A 117 -4.50 -5.26 14.21
C ARG A 117 -3.29 -4.52 13.67
N GLU A 118 -2.21 -5.23 13.36
CA GLU A 118 -0.99 -4.63 12.79
C GLU A 118 -1.26 -3.94 11.45
N HIS A 119 -2.06 -4.54 10.56
CA HIS A 119 -2.39 -3.96 9.26
C HIS A 119 -3.25 -2.71 9.37
N ILE A 120 -4.23 -2.66 10.28
CA ILE A 120 -5.03 -1.46 10.55
C ILE A 120 -4.13 -0.32 11.05
N LEU A 121 -3.27 -0.60 12.02
CA LEU A 121 -2.31 0.36 12.56
C LEU A 121 -1.39 0.91 11.47
N LEU A 122 -0.78 0.02 10.67
CA LEU A 122 0.13 0.42 9.59
C LEU A 122 -0.58 1.21 8.50
N ALA A 123 -1.78 0.81 8.10
CA ALA A 123 -2.59 1.55 7.13
C ALA A 123 -2.85 2.99 7.64
N ARG A 124 -3.20 3.13 8.91
CA ARG A 124 -3.39 4.46 9.55
C ARG A 124 -2.10 5.29 9.50
N GLN A 125 -0.96 4.68 9.82
CA GLN A 125 0.34 5.36 9.86
C GLN A 125 0.81 5.83 8.48
N VAL A 126 0.62 5.03 7.44
CA VAL A 126 0.99 5.42 6.06
C VAL A 126 -0.03 6.36 5.41
N GLY A 127 -1.13 6.66 6.11
CA GLY A 127 -2.08 7.69 5.71
C GLY A 127 -3.30 7.21 4.93
N VAL A 128 -3.62 5.93 4.95
CA VAL A 128 -4.91 5.39 4.45
C VAL A 128 -6.03 5.96 5.32
N LYS A 129 -6.97 6.65 4.69
CA LYS A 129 -8.04 7.36 5.40
C LYS A 129 -9.36 6.59 5.42
N TYR A 130 -9.58 5.73 4.44
CA TYR A 130 -10.84 5.04 4.20
C TYR A 130 -10.62 3.54 4.23
N LEU A 131 -11.39 2.84 5.06
CA LEU A 131 -11.43 1.39 5.12
C LEU A 131 -12.84 0.92 4.81
N ILE A 132 -12.95 -0.20 4.11
CA ILE A 132 -14.19 -0.97 3.93
C ILE A 132 -13.89 -2.36 4.45
N VAL A 133 -14.83 -2.98 5.17
CA VAL A 133 -14.64 -4.31 5.70
C VAL A 133 -15.35 -5.33 4.81
N PHE A 134 -14.63 -6.39 4.45
CA PHE A 134 -15.24 -7.58 3.87
C PHE A 134 -15.11 -8.74 4.87
N LEU A 135 -16.23 -9.10 5.51
CA LEU A 135 -16.34 -10.25 6.40
C LEU A 135 -16.49 -11.51 5.55
N ASN A 136 -15.38 -12.19 5.33
CA ASN A 136 -15.25 -13.33 4.41
C ASN A 136 -15.55 -14.66 5.08
N LYS A 137 -15.79 -15.71 4.30
CA LYS A 137 -16.04 -17.09 4.74
C LYS A 137 -17.30 -17.22 5.60
N VAL A 138 -18.31 -16.40 5.37
CA VAL A 138 -19.57 -16.50 6.11
C VAL A 138 -20.33 -17.82 5.85
N ASP A 139 -20.04 -18.45 4.72
CA ASP A 139 -20.54 -19.79 4.35
C ASP A 139 -20.05 -20.91 5.28
N ALA A 140 -18.99 -20.67 6.05
CA ALA A 140 -18.45 -21.62 7.01
C ALA A 140 -19.00 -21.40 8.45
N VAL A 141 -19.90 -20.44 8.65
CA VAL A 141 -20.48 -20.08 9.96
C VAL A 141 -22.00 -20.14 9.85
N ASP A 142 -22.60 -21.11 10.52
CA ASP A 142 -24.07 -21.31 10.52
C ASP A 142 -24.79 -20.47 11.60
N ASP A 143 -24.04 -19.83 12.50
CA ASP A 143 -24.56 -19.07 13.65
C ASP A 143 -24.54 -17.56 13.36
N GLU A 144 -25.71 -16.97 13.21
CA GLU A 144 -25.88 -15.52 12.95
C GLU A 144 -25.40 -14.67 14.14
N GLU A 145 -25.58 -15.14 15.40
CA GLU A 145 -25.14 -14.40 16.59
C GLU A 145 -23.60 -14.33 16.61
N LEU A 146 -22.91 -15.37 16.12
CA LEU A 146 -21.45 -15.36 15.99
C LEU A 146 -20.99 -14.37 14.91
N LEU A 147 -21.68 -14.28 13.78
CA LEU A 147 -21.40 -13.29 12.73
C LEU A 147 -21.56 -11.85 13.25
N GLU A 148 -22.63 -11.58 14.00
CA GLU A 148 -22.85 -10.27 14.63
C GLU A 148 -21.76 -9.93 15.66
N LEU A 149 -21.33 -10.92 16.46
CA LEU A 149 -20.26 -10.74 17.45
C LEU A 149 -18.92 -10.38 16.76
N VAL A 150 -18.54 -11.10 15.69
CA VAL A 150 -17.31 -10.82 14.94
C VAL A 150 -17.40 -9.43 14.27
N GLU A 151 -18.56 -9.06 13.73
CA GLU A 151 -18.75 -7.72 13.17
C GLU A 151 -18.54 -6.64 14.23
N MET A 152 -19.13 -6.79 15.41
CA MET A 152 -18.95 -5.86 16.52
C MET A 152 -17.48 -5.76 16.95
N GLU A 153 -16.78 -6.88 17.07
CA GLU A 153 -15.37 -6.91 17.43
C GLU A 153 -14.49 -6.18 16.39
N VAL A 154 -14.81 -6.31 15.09
CA VAL A 154 -14.11 -5.59 14.03
C VAL A 154 -14.36 -4.08 14.11
N ARG A 155 -15.60 -3.65 14.37
CA ARG A 155 -15.98 -2.25 14.52
C ARG A 155 -15.31 -1.60 15.73
N ASP A 156 -15.29 -2.29 16.86
CA ASP A 156 -14.61 -1.85 18.09
C ASP A 156 -13.10 -1.68 17.81
N LEU A 157 -12.50 -2.66 17.16
CA LEU A 157 -11.09 -2.62 16.78
C LEU A 157 -10.76 -1.43 15.86
N LEU A 158 -11.59 -1.15 14.86
CA LEU A 158 -11.40 -0.01 13.96
C LEU A 158 -11.49 1.31 14.72
N SER A 159 -12.41 1.40 15.68
CA SER A 159 -12.58 2.58 16.55
C SER A 159 -11.39 2.78 17.47
N GLU A 160 -10.77 1.71 17.98
CA GLU A 160 -9.52 1.75 18.76
C GLU A 160 -8.36 2.40 18.00
N TYR A 161 -8.33 2.23 16.67
CA TYR A 161 -7.30 2.82 15.79
C TYR A 161 -7.75 4.11 15.07
N ASP A 162 -8.68 4.85 15.63
CA ASP A 162 -9.18 6.14 15.12
C ASP A 162 -9.83 6.07 13.72
N PHE A 163 -10.39 4.94 13.34
CA PHE A 163 -11.30 4.85 12.20
C PHE A 163 -12.76 4.95 12.69
N PRO A 164 -13.69 5.47 11.88
CA PRO A 164 -15.09 5.57 12.28
C PRO A 164 -15.80 4.20 12.21
N GLY A 165 -15.46 3.28 13.12
CA GLY A 165 -15.84 1.87 13.09
C GLY A 165 -17.34 1.62 12.88
N ASP A 166 -18.21 2.44 13.49
CA ASP A 166 -19.67 2.32 13.35
C ASP A 166 -20.17 2.71 11.94
N ASP A 167 -19.51 3.66 11.28
CA ASP A 167 -19.93 4.21 9.98
C ASP A 167 -19.27 3.51 8.78
N ILE A 168 -18.28 2.65 9.03
CA ILE A 168 -17.55 1.94 7.97
C ILE A 168 -18.46 0.89 7.31
N PRO A 169 -18.57 0.88 5.97
CA PRO A 169 -19.27 -0.18 5.26
C PRO A 169 -18.66 -1.55 5.60
N LEU A 170 -19.52 -2.49 6.03
CA LEU A 170 -19.15 -3.86 6.27
C LEU A 170 -20.04 -4.77 5.42
N ILE A 171 -19.40 -5.55 4.56
CA ILE A 171 -20.07 -6.47 3.64
C ILE A 171 -19.75 -7.90 4.09
N ARG A 172 -20.79 -8.73 4.25
CA ARG A 172 -20.67 -10.14 4.59
C ARG A 172 -20.77 -10.99 3.33
N GLY A 173 -19.82 -11.91 3.11
CA GLY A 173 -19.84 -12.74 1.91
C GLY A 173 -18.86 -13.91 1.93
N SER A 174 -18.87 -14.68 0.85
CA SER A 174 -17.92 -15.75 0.57
C SER A 174 -17.23 -15.47 -0.77
N ALA A 175 -16.00 -14.99 -0.68
CA ALA A 175 -15.18 -14.75 -1.88
C ALA A 175 -14.92 -16.03 -2.68
N LEU A 176 -14.78 -17.18 -2.00
CA LEU A 176 -14.55 -18.47 -2.65
C LEU A 176 -15.77 -18.92 -3.43
N ASN A 177 -16.96 -18.86 -2.83
CA ASN A 177 -18.20 -19.28 -3.48
C ASN A 177 -18.49 -18.40 -4.72
N ALA A 178 -18.29 -17.09 -4.63
CA ALA A 178 -18.42 -16.18 -5.75
C ALA A 178 -17.40 -16.52 -6.86
N LEU A 179 -16.14 -16.74 -6.51
CA LEU A 179 -15.09 -17.11 -7.45
C LEU A 179 -15.38 -18.43 -8.17
N ASP A 180 -15.78 -19.46 -7.42
CA ASP A 180 -16.07 -20.78 -7.99
C ASP A 180 -17.32 -20.74 -8.88
N HIS A 181 -18.34 -19.96 -8.52
CA HIS A 181 -19.49 -19.70 -9.36
C HIS A 181 -19.10 -19.06 -10.70
N MET A 182 -18.24 -18.03 -10.65
CA MET A 182 -17.76 -17.36 -11.86
C MET A 182 -16.86 -18.24 -12.71
N ARG A 183 -16.00 -19.08 -12.10
CA ARG A 183 -15.18 -20.10 -12.82
C ARG A 183 -16.03 -21.14 -13.56
N ALA A 184 -17.18 -21.46 -13.00
CA ALA A 184 -18.15 -22.35 -13.64
C ALA A 184 -18.95 -21.67 -14.79
N GLY A 185 -18.70 -20.39 -15.07
CA GLY A 185 -19.44 -19.62 -16.07
C GLY A 185 -20.83 -19.20 -15.60
N GLY A 186 -21.00 -19.03 -14.29
CA GLY A 186 -22.26 -18.59 -13.67
C GLY A 186 -22.65 -17.15 -14.00
N ASP A 187 -23.91 -16.81 -13.70
CA ASP A 187 -24.45 -15.47 -13.89
C ASP A 187 -23.87 -14.51 -12.82
N PRO A 188 -23.22 -13.39 -13.20
CA PRO A 188 -22.72 -12.42 -12.21
C PRO A 188 -23.82 -11.77 -11.36
N HIS A 189 -25.09 -11.85 -11.77
CA HIS A 189 -26.25 -11.38 -11.00
C HIS A 189 -26.83 -12.43 -10.04
N ASP A 190 -26.21 -13.61 -9.94
CA ASP A 190 -26.62 -14.61 -8.95
C ASP A 190 -26.39 -14.06 -7.53
N PRO A 191 -27.28 -14.36 -6.56
CA PRO A 191 -27.13 -13.93 -5.17
C PRO A 191 -25.76 -14.26 -4.53
N VAL A 192 -25.07 -15.30 -5.00
CA VAL A 192 -23.72 -15.64 -4.52
C VAL A 192 -22.67 -14.58 -4.86
N CYS A 193 -22.87 -13.83 -5.94
CA CYS A 193 -21.99 -12.74 -6.37
C CYS A 193 -22.42 -11.37 -5.80
N GLN A 194 -23.61 -11.26 -5.20
CA GLN A 194 -24.12 -9.99 -4.69
C GLN A 194 -23.16 -9.30 -3.70
N PRO A 195 -22.52 -10.00 -2.73
CA PRO A 195 -21.55 -9.37 -1.84
C PRO A 195 -20.35 -8.74 -2.57
N ILE A 196 -19.95 -9.28 -3.70
CA ILE A 196 -18.85 -8.71 -4.51
C ILE A 196 -19.32 -7.42 -5.21
N ILE A 197 -20.56 -7.40 -5.70
CA ILE A 197 -21.17 -6.21 -6.30
C ILE A 197 -21.34 -5.11 -5.22
N ASP A 198 -21.87 -5.46 -4.06
CA ASP A 198 -22.05 -4.53 -2.93
C ASP A 198 -20.72 -3.94 -2.46
N LEU A 199 -19.63 -4.73 -2.45
CA LEU A 199 -18.31 -4.26 -2.14
C LEU A 199 -17.81 -3.24 -3.18
N CYS A 200 -18.02 -3.50 -4.48
CA CYS A 200 -17.64 -2.58 -5.54
C CYS A 200 -18.47 -1.27 -5.47
N GLU A 201 -19.74 -1.35 -5.14
CA GLU A 201 -20.59 -0.17 -4.91
C GLU A 201 -20.15 0.63 -3.67
N ALA A 202 -19.76 -0.05 -2.59
CA ALA A 202 -19.18 0.60 -1.42
C ALA A 202 -17.85 1.30 -1.75
N LEU A 203 -16.98 0.72 -2.59
CA LEU A 203 -15.77 1.36 -3.08
C LEU A 203 -16.08 2.65 -3.85
N ASP A 204 -17.10 2.62 -4.72
CA ASP A 204 -17.50 3.77 -5.53
C ASP A 204 -18.11 4.91 -4.69
N THR A 205 -18.84 4.58 -3.64
CA THR A 205 -19.62 5.55 -2.88
C THR A 205 -18.91 6.05 -1.61
N TYR A 206 -18.23 5.17 -0.88
CA TYR A 206 -17.63 5.52 0.41
C TYR A 206 -16.24 6.15 0.29
N ILE A 207 -15.41 5.70 -0.68
CA ILE A 207 -14.09 6.30 -0.89
C ILE A 207 -14.27 7.52 -1.80
N PRO A 208 -13.94 8.76 -1.35
CA PRO A 208 -14.05 9.92 -2.22
C PRO A 208 -13.04 9.86 -3.36
N THR A 209 -13.31 10.54 -4.48
CA THR A 209 -12.30 10.71 -5.52
C THR A 209 -11.13 11.51 -4.95
N PRO A 210 -9.89 10.97 -4.97
CA PRO A 210 -8.77 11.61 -4.33
C PRO A 210 -8.36 12.92 -5.03
N GLU A 211 -8.07 13.95 -4.24
CA GLU A 211 -7.40 15.14 -4.77
C GLU A 211 -5.95 14.78 -5.09
N ARG A 212 -5.51 15.10 -6.31
CA ARG A 212 -4.17 14.76 -6.80
C ARG A 212 -3.28 16.00 -6.80
N ALA A 213 -2.13 15.91 -6.14
CA ALA A 213 -1.13 16.97 -6.08
C ALA A 213 -0.34 17.06 -7.41
N SER A 214 -1.03 17.20 -8.55
CA SER A 214 -0.45 17.19 -9.88
C SER A 214 0.33 18.47 -10.23
N ASP A 215 0.07 19.58 -9.52
CA ASP A 215 0.73 20.87 -9.74
C ASP A 215 2.09 20.98 -9.01
N LEU A 216 2.40 20.03 -8.12
CA LEU A 216 3.68 19.97 -7.42
C LEU A 216 4.78 19.38 -8.33
N PRO A 217 6.06 19.57 -7.98
CA PRO A 217 7.16 18.91 -8.67
C PRO A 217 7.02 17.38 -8.63
N PHE A 218 7.28 16.72 -9.76
CA PHE A 218 7.21 15.25 -9.87
C PHE A 218 8.04 14.54 -8.81
N LEU A 219 7.46 13.50 -8.21
CA LEU A 219 8.14 12.56 -7.33
C LEU A 219 7.47 11.19 -7.40
N MET A 220 8.26 10.15 -7.59
CA MET A 220 7.86 8.74 -7.60
C MET A 220 8.85 7.89 -6.81
N PRO A 221 8.46 7.31 -5.67
CA PRO A 221 9.26 6.30 -4.99
C PRO A 221 9.42 5.05 -5.86
N VAL A 222 10.65 4.51 -5.91
CA VAL A 222 10.95 3.28 -6.64
C VAL A 222 10.55 2.07 -5.79
N GLU A 223 9.70 1.21 -6.36
CA GLU A 223 9.23 -0.02 -5.72
C GLU A 223 9.94 -1.25 -6.22
N ASP A 224 10.07 -1.36 -7.54
CA ASP A 224 10.76 -2.46 -8.19
C ASP A 224 11.50 -1.97 -9.43
N VAL A 225 12.54 -2.73 -9.82
CA VAL A 225 13.37 -2.41 -10.98
C VAL A 225 13.65 -3.68 -11.77
N PHE A 226 13.35 -3.65 -13.04
CA PHE A 226 13.63 -4.77 -13.94
C PHE A 226 14.13 -4.29 -15.30
N SER A 227 14.66 -5.21 -16.08
CA SER A 227 15.13 -4.92 -17.44
C SER A 227 14.24 -5.59 -18.46
N ILE A 228 13.88 -4.84 -19.50
CA ILE A 228 13.18 -5.37 -20.66
C ILE A 228 14.19 -5.47 -21.81
N THR A 229 14.39 -6.69 -22.33
CA THR A 229 15.31 -6.92 -23.46
C THR A 229 14.96 -6.03 -24.64
N GLY A 230 15.92 -5.24 -25.13
CA GLY A 230 15.75 -4.31 -26.24
C GLY A 230 15.05 -2.99 -25.89
N ARG A 231 14.56 -2.79 -24.67
CA ARG A 231 13.88 -1.54 -24.25
C ARG A 231 14.61 -0.79 -23.15
N GLY A 232 15.35 -1.49 -22.28
CA GLY A 232 16.16 -0.88 -21.22
C GLY A 232 15.66 -1.18 -19.81
N THR A 233 16.04 -0.32 -18.87
CA THR A 233 15.66 -0.43 -17.45
C THR A 233 14.29 0.20 -17.21
N VAL A 234 13.47 -0.47 -16.42
CA VAL A 234 12.16 0.01 -15.99
C VAL A 234 12.15 0.10 -14.48
N ALA A 235 11.80 1.27 -13.96
CA ALA A 235 11.49 1.48 -12.55
C ALA A 235 9.98 1.62 -12.37
N THR A 236 9.40 0.87 -11.46
CA THR A 236 7.97 0.95 -11.12
C THR A 236 7.74 1.69 -9.82
N GLY A 237 6.59 2.31 -9.70
CA GLY A 237 6.13 2.98 -8.50
C GLY A 237 4.84 3.76 -8.71
N ARG A 238 4.27 4.25 -7.62
CA ARG A 238 3.17 5.21 -7.65
C ARG A 238 3.72 6.62 -7.75
N VAL A 239 3.17 7.43 -8.64
CA VAL A 239 3.45 8.87 -8.66
C VAL A 239 2.87 9.51 -7.41
N GLU A 240 3.73 9.93 -6.47
CA GLU A 240 3.33 10.54 -5.21
C GLU A 240 2.76 11.95 -5.45
N ARG A 241 3.42 12.72 -6.32
CA ARG A 241 3.00 14.08 -6.71
C ARG A 241 3.54 14.46 -8.08
N GLY A 242 2.96 15.50 -8.66
CA GLY A 242 3.38 16.08 -9.92
C GLY A 242 2.99 15.27 -11.15
N THR A 243 3.66 15.55 -12.24
CA THR A 243 3.46 14.91 -13.55
C THR A 243 4.80 14.58 -14.19
N VAL A 244 4.84 13.51 -14.99
CA VAL A 244 6.00 13.12 -15.79
C VAL A 244 5.57 12.73 -17.20
N LYS A 245 6.36 13.11 -18.22
CA LYS A 245 6.13 12.84 -19.63
C LYS A 245 7.31 12.11 -20.25
N ILE A 246 7.07 11.51 -21.40
CA ILE A 246 8.14 10.99 -22.24
C ILE A 246 9.07 12.15 -22.63
N GLN A 247 10.39 11.92 -22.59
CA GLN A 247 11.50 12.86 -22.79
C GLN A 247 11.78 13.80 -21.60
N ASP A 248 11.04 13.74 -20.51
CA ASP A 248 11.42 14.46 -19.31
C ASP A 248 12.73 13.91 -18.72
N THR A 249 13.50 14.81 -18.11
CA THR A 249 14.65 14.45 -17.30
C THR A 249 14.19 14.36 -15.85
N VAL A 250 14.46 13.22 -15.22
CA VAL A 250 14.22 12.97 -13.79
C VAL A 250 15.55 12.76 -13.09
N GLU A 251 15.58 12.98 -11.79
CA GLU A 251 16.73 12.78 -10.94
C GLU A 251 16.50 11.61 -9.99
N LEU A 252 17.46 10.68 -9.95
CA LEU A 252 17.48 9.57 -9.00
C LEU A 252 18.14 10.03 -7.71
N VAL A 253 17.42 9.91 -6.58
CA VAL A 253 17.83 10.45 -5.28
C VAL A 253 17.66 9.40 -4.18
N GLY A 254 18.60 9.34 -3.24
CA GLY A 254 18.59 8.49 -2.06
C GLY A 254 19.46 7.24 -2.17
N LEU A 255 19.74 6.63 -1.02
CA LEU A 255 20.66 5.52 -0.75
C LEU A 255 22.16 5.86 -0.98
N THR A 256 22.43 6.96 -1.67
CA THR A 256 23.77 7.55 -1.88
C THR A 256 23.68 9.06 -1.78
N ASP A 257 24.79 9.73 -1.53
CA ASP A 257 24.87 11.20 -1.55
C ASP A 257 24.86 11.76 -2.98
N GLU A 258 25.20 10.92 -3.96
CA GLU A 258 25.22 11.30 -5.37
C GLU A 258 23.83 11.19 -5.98
N THR A 259 23.43 12.21 -6.72
CA THR A 259 22.22 12.21 -7.54
C THR A 259 22.57 12.01 -9.00
N ARG A 260 21.64 11.44 -9.77
CA ARG A 260 21.85 11.16 -11.20
C ARG A 260 20.65 11.56 -12.03
N GLN A 261 20.89 12.34 -13.08
CA GLN A 261 19.86 12.70 -14.04
C GLN A 261 19.68 11.61 -15.10
N ILE A 262 18.43 11.25 -15.37
CA ILE A 262 18.02 10.15 -16.23
C ILE A 262 16.89 10.62 -17.13
N VAL A 263 16.87 10.20 -18.39
CA VAL A 263 15.81 10.56 -19.35
C VAL A 263 14.76 9.46 -19.40
N VAL A 264 13.50 9.85 -19.25
CA VAL A 264 12.33 8.99 -19.41
C VAL A 264 12.07 8.76 -20.90
N THR A 265 12.10 7.51 -21.34
CA THR A 265 11.85 7.14 -22.75
C THR A 265 10.50 6.49 -22.99
N GLY A 266 9.78 6.15 -21.95
CA GLY A 266 8.44 5.62 -22.02
C GLY A 266 7.75 5.65 -20.67
N VAL A 267 6.44 5.74 -20.69
CA VAL A 267 5.57 5.68 -19.50
C VAL A 267 4.51 4.62 -19.79
N GLU A 268 4.39 3.64 -18.90
CA GLU A 268 3.42 2.55 -19.04
C GLU A 268 2.63 2.37 -17.74
N MET A 269 1.34 2.06 -17.87
CA MET A 269 0.47 1.66 -16.77
C MET A 269 -0.31 0.42 -17.21
N PHE A 270 -0.23 -0.68 -16.45
CA PHE A 270 -0.89 -1.95 -16.78
C PHE A 270 -0.65 -2.41 -18.24
N ARG A 271 0.61 -2.33 -18.72
CA ARG A 271 1.01 -2.66 -20.10
C ARG A 271 0.41 -1.79 -21.21
N LYS A 272 -0.24 -0.68 -20.84
CA LYS A 272 -0.75 0.34 -21.76
C LYS A 272 0.21 1.54 -21.76
N ILE A 273 0.46 2.12 -22.94
CA ILE A 273 1.33 3.30 -23.06
C ILE A 273 0.56 4.55 -22.65
N LEU A 274 1.24 5.43 -21.89
CA LEU A 274 0.77 6.76 -21.58
C LEU A 274 1.70 7.81 -22.20
N GLU A 275 1.13 8.94 -22.65
CA GLU A 275 1.92 10.12 -23.03
C GLU A 275 2.45 10.83 -21.78
N GLN A 276 1.67 10.78 -20.70
CA GLN A 276 1.96 11.44 -19.43
C GLN A 276 1.35 10.67 -18.27
N ALA A 277 2.08 10.57 -17.14
CA ALA A 277 1.54 10.13 -15.87
C ALA A 277 1.35 11.32 -14.94
N ILE A 278 0.39 11.19 -14.04
CA ILE A 278 0.03 12.21 -13.02
C ILE A 278 0.05 11.60 -11.63
N ALA A 279 0.04 12.46 -10.60
CA ALA A 279 -0.07 12.03 -9.21
C ALA A 279 -1.20 11.01 -9.03
N GLY A 280 -0.90 9.91 -8.34
CA GLY A 280 -1.80 8.78 -8.11
C GLY A 280 -1.66 7.61 -9.08
N ASP A 281 -1.03 7.77 -10.24
CA ASP A 281 -0.83 6.67 -11.19
C ASP A 281 0.22 5.68 -10.69
N ASN A 282 -0.07 4.37 -10.85
CA ASN A 282 0.91 3.30 -10.67
C ASN A 282 1.54 2.98 -12.02
N ILE A 283 2.80 3.32 -12.20
CA ILE A 283 3.46 3.31 -13.52
C ILE A 283 4.79 2.58 -13.53
N GLY A 284 5.19 2.18 -14.72
CA GLY A 284 6.56 1.83 -15.07
C GLY A 284 7.18 2.93 -15.93
N LEU A 285 8.30 3.49 -15.50
CA LEU A 285 9.10 4.42 -16.28
C LEU A 285 10.22 3.68 -16.99
N LEU A 286 10.26 3.74 -18.32
CA LEU A 286 11.39 3.29 -19.11
C LEU A 286 12.47 4.37 -19.03
N LEU A 287 13.67 3.98 -18.63
CA LEU A 287 14.78 4.87 -18.32
C LEU A 287 15.94 4.60 -19.24
N ARG A 288 16.54 5.67 -19.79
CA ARG A 288 17.71 5.59 -20.66
C ARG A 288 18.96 6.05 -19.95
N GLY A 289 20.08 5.32 -20.19
CA GLY A 289 21.38 5.68 -19.66
C GLY A 289 21.66 5.19 -18.24
N VAL A 290 20.83 4.26 -17.75
CA VAL A 290 20.98 3.64 -16.44
C VAL A 290 20.74 2.14 -16.54
N GLN A 291 21.54 1.35 -15.81
CA GLN A 291 21.38 -0.10 -15.72
C GLN A 291 20.50 -0.47 -14.52
N ARG A 292 19.91 -1.67 -14.55
CA ARG A 292 19.08 -2.18 -13.44
C ARG A 292 19.83 -2.16 -12.10
N THR A 293 21.13 -2.45 -12.10
CA THR A 293 21.97 -2.50 -10.91
C THR A 293 22.34 -1.15 -10.34
N GLU A 294 21.99 -0.06 -11.03
CA GLU A 294 22.27 1.32 -10.62
C GLU A 294 21.04 2.01 -10.02
N ILE A 295 19.89 1.31 -9.98
CA ILE A 295 18.64 1.78 -9.35
C ILE A 295 18.22 0.73 -8.35
N GLU A 296 17.83 1.18 -7.16
CA GLU A 296 17.38 0.30 -6.08
C GLU A 296 16.03 0.75 -5.53
N ARG A 297 15.27 -0.23 -5.03
CA ARG A 297 14.06 0.06 -4.24
C ARG A 297 14.41 0.94 -3.05
N GLY A 298 13.63 1.98 -2.83
CA GLY A 298 13.88 2.95 -1.75
C GLY A 298 14.45 4.28 -2.21
N GLN A 299 15.03 4.33 -3.40
CA GLN A 299 15.33 5.59 -4.06
C GLN A 299 14.03 6.25 -4.58
N VAL A 300 14.11 7.52 -4.95
CA VAL A 300 13.02 8.22 -5.62
C VAL A 300 13.48 8.76 -6.98
N LEU A 301 12.57 8.78 -7.93
CA LEU A 301 12.69 9.54 -9.16
C LEU A 301 11.92 10.85 -8.99
N ALA A 302 12.59 11.98 -9.13
CA ALA A 302 12.00 13.29 -8.87
C ALA A 302 12.35 14.29 -9.98
N LYS A 303 11.64 15.42 -10.00
CA LYS A 303 12.03 16.56 -10.82
C LYS A 303 13.41 17.05 -10.33
N PRO A 304 14.40 17.28 -11.22
CA PRO A 304 15.75 17.66 -10.80
C PRO A 304 15.78 18.85 -9.84
N GLY A 305 16.56 18.69 -8.75
CA GLY A 305 16.79 19.74 -7.76
C GLY A 305 15.60 20.03 -6.82
N THR A 306 14.59 19.16 -6.75
CA THR A 306 13.41 19.39 -5.90
C THR A 306 13.37 18.60 -4.61
N ILE A 307 14.22 17.59 -4.47
CA ILE A 307 14.44 16.82 -3.26
C ILE A 307 15.90 16.38 -3.19
N HIS A 308 16.43 16.24 -1.97
CA HIS A 308 17.83 15.89 -1.74
C HIS A 308 17.95 14.70 -0.78
N PRO A 309 19.06 13.95 -0.84
CA PRO A 309 19.34 12.90 0.13
C PRO A 309 19.78 13.52 1.47
N HIS A 310 19.25 13.03 2.58
CA HIS A 310 19.57 13.49 3.93
C HIS A 310 19.71 12.32 4.88
N THR A 311 20.52 12.50 5.92
CA THR A 311 20.68 11.52 7.00
C THR A 311 20.20 12.06 8.34
N HIS A 312 20.07 13.38 8.51
CA HIS A 312 19.91 14.02 9.81
C HIS A 312 18.68 14.93 9.84
N PHE A 313 17.76 14.65 10.76
CA PHE A 313 16.50 15.40 10.86
C PHE A 313 15.91 15.34 12.28
N ASN A 314 15.06 16.31 12.59
CA ASN A 314 14.17 16.32 13.74
C ASN A 314 12.81 15.69 13.36
N SER A 315 12.19 15.03 14.31
CA SER A 315 10.89 14.39 14.13
C SER A 315 10.02 14.50 15.38
N GLU A 316 8.71 14.49 15.18
CA GLU A 316 7.73 14.22 16.22
C GLU A 316 7.32 12.76 16.13
N VAL A 317 7.43 12.04 17.24
CA VAL A 317 7.25 10.58 17.30
C VAL A 317 6.28 10.21 18.40
N TYR A 318 5.34 9.35 18.06
CA TYR A 318 4.51 8.62 19.01
C TYR A 318 5.05 7.22 19.20
N VAL A 319 5.28 6.81 20.44
CA VAL A 319 5.76 5.48 20.79
C VAL A 319 4.59 4.61 21.19
N LEU A 320 4.35 3.53 20.43
CA LEU A 320 3.22 2.64 20.64
C LEU A 320 3.25 1.97 22.00
N THR A 321 2.10 1.87 22.64
CA THR A 321 1.90 1.13 23.88
C THR A 321 1.96 -0.38 23.63
N LYS A 322 2.03 -1.15 24.73
CA LYS A 322 1.97 -2.63 24.67
C LYS A 322 0.63 -3.12 24.10
N GLU A 323 -0.45 -2.46 24.46
CA GLU A 323 -1.82 -2.75 24.02
C GLU A 323 -1.96 -2.54 22.50
N GLU A 324 -1.28 -1.54 21.96
CA GLU A 324 -1.19 -1.27 20.52
C GLU A 324 -0.21 -2.19 19.77
N GLY A 325 0.34 -3.21 20.44
CA GLY A 325 1.32 -4.13 19.86
C GLY A 325 2.76 -3.62 19.87
N GLY A 326 3.01 -2.46 20.48
CA GLY A 326 4.30 -1.81 20.60
C GLY A 326 5.21 -2.40 21.67
N ARG A 327 6.06 -1.55 22.24
CA ARG A 327 6.99 -1.91 23.32
C ARG A 327 6.29 -1.97 24.67
N HIS A 328 6.86 -2.76 25.58
CA HIS A 328 6.49 -2.78 27.00
C HIS A 328 7.60 -2.25 27.91
N THR A 329 8.74 -1.85 27.33
CA THR A 329 9.89 -1.30 28.06
C THR A 329 10.29 0.04 27.44
N PRO A 330 10.82 0.98 28.25
CA PRO A 330 11.34 2.24 27.74
C PRO A 330 12.57 2.00 26.83
N PHE A 331 12.90 3.01 26.04
CA PHE A 331 14.19 3.09 25.38
C PHE A 331 14.96 4.36 25.81
N PHE A 332 16.25 4.34 25.59
CA PHE A 332 17.18 5.36 26.04
C PHE A 332 17.87 6.05 24.85
N ASN A 333 18.58 7.13 25.15
CA ASN A 333 19.42 7.80 24.17
C ASN A 333 20.37 6.82 23.48
N GLY A 334 20.51 6.96 22.14
CA GLY A 334 21.32 6.05 21.34
C GLY A 334 20.58 4.77 20.89
N TYR A 335 19.25 4.68 21.10
CA TYR A 335 18.44 3.58 20.56
C TYR A 335 18.53 3.50 19.03
N ARG A 336 18.62 2.28 18.48
CA ARG A 336 18.92 2.02 17.06
C ARG A 336 17.90 1.10 16.40
N PRO A 337 16.68 1.58 16.15
CA PRO A 337 15.65 0.84 15.42
C PRO A 337 15.80 0.96 13.91
N GLN A 338 14.88 0.33 13.16
CA GLN A 338 14.68 0.53 11.74
C GLN A 338 13.60 1.57 11.51
N PHE A 339 13.86 2.50 10.59
CA PHE A 339 12.95 3.54 10.14
C PHE A 339 12.46 3.20 8.73
N TYR A 340 11.15 3.11 8.57
CA TYR A 340 10.49 2.79 7.31
C TYR A 340 9.96 4.06 6.66
N PHE A 341 10.55 4.43 5.53
CA PHE A 341 10.13 5.58 4.73
C PHE A 341 9.71 5.11 3.33
N ARG A 342 8.56 5.52 2.84
CA ARG A 342 8.09 5.15 1.49
C ARG A 342 8.29 3.66 1.20
N THR A 343 9.26 3.32 0.35
CA THR A 343 9.53 1.94 -0.09
C THR A 343 10.78 1.31 0.53
N THR A 344 11.44 1.99 1.48
CA THR A 344 12.70 1.53 2.10
C THR A 344 12.65 1.52 3.63
N ASP A 345 13.56 0.78 4.22
CA ASP A 345 13.88 0.81 5.63
C ASP A 345 15.38 1.08 5.82
N VAL A 346 15.70 1.92 6.80
CA VAL A 346 17.07 2.29 7.15
C VAL A 346 17.24 2.29 8.66
N THR A 347 18.34 1.76 9.13
CA THR A 347 18.71 1.86 10.56
C THR A 347 19.09 3.30 10.88
N GLY A 348 18.61 3.82 12.00
CA GLY A 348 18.99 5.13 12.50
C GLY A 348 19.27 5.12 13.99
N VAL A 349 19.92 6.17 14.45
CA VAL A 349 20.21 6.41 15.87
C VAL A 349 19.32 7.54 16.37
N ILE A 350 18.65 7.32 17.48
CA ILE A 350 17.82 8.32 18.14
C ILE A 350 18.67 9.08 19.17
N LYS A 351 18.58 10.39 19.13
CA LYS A 351 19.08 11.30 20.14
C LYS A 351 17.91 12.01 20.82
N LEU A 352 17.79 11.82 22.11
CA LEU A 352 16.74 12.42 22.93
C LEU A 352 17.07 13.90 23.26
N PRO A 353 16.04 14.74 23.52
CA PRO A 353 16.23 16.10 23.95
C PRO A 353 17.00 16.17 25.30
N GLU A 354 17.65 17.31 25.54
CA GLU A 354 18.31 17.55 26.83
C GLU A 354 17.34 17.40 27.99
N GLY A 355 17.75 16.67 29.03
CA GLY A 355 16.95 16.41 30.23
C GLY A 355 15.99 15.23 30.13
N VAL A 356 15.88 14.57 28.96
CA VAL A 356 15.10 13.35 28.78
C VAL A 356 16.05 12.15 28.83
N GLU A 357 15.95 11.35 29.88
CA GLU A 357 16.79 10.14 30.05
C GLU A 357 16.22 8.93 29.30
N MET A 358 14.89 8.80 29.26
CA MET A 358 14.19 7.67 28.62
C MET A 358 12.85 8.11 28.03
N VAL A 359 12.33 7.29 27.14
CA VAL A 359 11.00 7.44 26.51
C VAL A 359 10.19 6.20 26.82
N MET A 360 8.96 6.41 27.30
CA MET A 360 8.03 5.34 27.65
C MET A 360 7.09 5.01 26.48
N PRO A 361 6.59 3.77 26.40
CA PRO A 361 5.44 3.46 25.57
C PRO A 361 4.26 4.39 25.88
N GLY A 362 3.62 4.97 24.85
CA GLY A 362 2.55 5.97 24.97
C GLY A 362 3.03 7.42 24.91
N ASP A 363 4.33 7.67 24.93
CA ASP A 363 4.85 9.04 24.85
C ASP A 363 4.78 9.62 23.45
N ASN A 364 4.45 10.92 23.39
CA ASN A 364 4.69 11.78 22.24
C ASN A 364 5.93 12.64 22.50
N ILE A 365 6.92 12.54 21.63
CA ILE A 365 8.20 13.21 21.88
C ILE A 365 8.84 13.71 20.58
N ARG A 366 9.43 14.91 20.63
CA ARG A 366 10.35 15.39 19.59
C ARG A 366 11.72 14.79 19.82
N MET A 367 12.32 14.22 18.77
CA MET A 367 13.65 13.63 18.83
C MET A 367 14.44 13.89 17.55
N GLU A 368 15.75 13.90 17.71
CA GLU A 368 16.71 14.01 16.60
C GLU A 368 17.09 12.61 16.13
N ILE A 369 17.08 12.38 14.82
CA ILE A 369 17.36 11.06 14.22
C ILE A 369 18.49 11.21 13.22
N THR A 370 19.47 10.31 13.30
CA THR A 370 20.56 10.19 12.33
C THR A 370 20.51 8.80 11.69
N LEU A 371 20.25 8.74 10.40
CA LEU A 371 20.24 7.50 9.61
C LEU A 371 21.67 7.08 9.21
N ILE A 372 21.86 5.78 9.03
CA ILE A 372 23.15 5.24 8.54
C ILE A 372 23.32 5.35 7.03
N THR A 373 22.24 5.62 6.30
CA THR A 373 22.20 5.73 4.83
C THR A 373 21.35 6.94 4.46
N PRO A 374 21.78 7.80 3.54
CA PRO A 374 20.99 8.95 3.12
C PRO A 374 19.76 8.49 2.32
N ILE A 375 18.63 9.12 2.59
CA ILE A 375 17.38 8.89 1.85
C ILE A 375 16.75 10.22 1.44
N ALA A 376 15.87 10.18 0.46
CA ALA A 376 15.13 11.37 0.03
C ALA A 376 14.12 11.78 1.12
N ILE A 377 14.48 12.75 1.95
CA ILE A 377 13.68 13.26 3.07
C ILE A 377 13.21 14.68 2.76
N GLU A 378 12.01 15.00 3.22
CA GLU A 378 11.45 16.35 3.24
C GLU A 378 10.59 16.53 4.50
N GLN A 379 10.37 17.77 4.88
CA GLN A 379 9.48 18.10 5.99
C GLN A 379 8.05 17.57 5.73
N GLY A 380 7.45 17.00 6.75
CA GLY A 380 6.11 16.40 6.68
C GLY A 380 6.12 14.92 6.24
N LEU A 381 7.26 14.35 5.85
CA LEU A 381 7.36 12.94 5.52
C LEU A 381 7.09 12.07 6.74
N ARG A 382 6.15 11.14 6.62
CA ARG A 382 5.81 10.17 7.67
C ARG A 382 6.70 8.94 7.60
N PHE A 383 6.90 8.32 8.76
CA PHE A 383 7.65 7.08 8.87
C PHE A 383 7.16 6.20 10.01
N ALA A 384 7.40 4.89 9.89
CA ALA A 384 7.22 3.94 10.97
C ALA A 384 8.56 3.55 11.58
N ILE A 385 8.56 3.26 12.90
CA ILE A 385 9.72 2.76 13.64
C ILE A 385 9.47 1.29 13.98
N ARG A 386 10.41 0.42 13.62
CA ARG A 386 10.28 -1.02 13.87
C ARG A 386 11.49 -1.60 14.58
N GLU A 387 11.24 -2.59 15.43
CA GLU A 387 12.25 -3.38 16.14
C GLU A 387 11.80 -4.84 16.23
N GLY A 388 12.67 -5.78 15.88
CA GLY A 388 12.40 -7.21 16.04
C GLY A 388 11.12 -7.71 15.34
N GLY A 389 10.78 -7.13 14.17
CA GLY A 389 9.59 -7.47 13.41
C GLY A 389 8.29 -6.80 13.88
N ARG A 390 8.34 -5.91 14.89
CA ARG A 390 7.17 -5.19 15.41
C ARG A 390 7.28 -3.70 15.15
N THR A 391 6.15 -3.06 14.88
CA THR A 391 6.06 -1.60 14.87
C THR A 391 6.04 -1.09 16.31
N VAL A 392 6.97 -0.21 16.64
CA VAL A 392 7.14 0.31 18.00
C VAL A 392 6.87 1.81 18.09
N GLY A 393 6.68 2.47 16.97
CA GLY A 393 6.33 3.88 16.93
C GLY A 393 6.09 4.37 15.51
N SER A 394 5.59 5.57 15.42
CA SER A 394 5.43 6.31 14.17
C SER A 394 5.80 7.77 14.36
N GLY A 395 6.24 8.41 13.30
CA GLY A 395 6.63 9.80 13.38
C GLY A 395 6.46 10.56 12.07
N VAL A 396 6.67 11.86 12.18
CA VAL A 396 6.70 12.77 11.04
C VAL A 396 7.96 13.62 11.13
N VAL A 397 8.63 13.82 9.99
CA VAL A 397 9.78 14.73 9.89
C VAL A 397 9.32 16.15 10.12
N SER A 398 9.77 16.78 11.19
CA SER A 398 9.43 18.16 11.52
C SER A 398 10.40 19.18 10.90
N GLU A 399 11.67 18.77 10.70
CA GLU A 399 12.72 19.63 10.18
C GLU A 399 13.89 18.77 9.66
N VAL A 400 14.42 19.09 8.49
CA VAL A 400 15.66 18.51 7.97
C VAL A 400 16.83 19.38 8.45
N ILE A 401 17.92 18.77 8.95
CA ILE A 401 19.04 19.50 9.60
C ILE A 401 20.24 19.63 8.66
N ASP A 402 20.51 18.64 7.79
CA ASP A 402 21.64 18.62 6.85
C ASP A 402 21.22 18.75 5.39
#